data_1185626cd0c3fa1c0e5bfc67fba87dff
#
_entry.id   1185626cd0c3fa1c0e5bfc67fba87dff
#
_cell.length_a   1.000
_cell.length_b   1.000
_cell.length_c   1.000
_cell.angle_alpha   90.00
_cell.angle_beta   90.00
_cell.angle_gamma   90.00
#
_symmetry.space_group_name_H-M   'P 1'
#
loop_
_entity.id
_entity.type
_entity.pdbx_description
1 polymer ?
#
loop_
_entity_poly.entity_id
_entity_poly.type
_entity_poly.pdbx_seq_one_letter_code
_entity_poly.pdbx_strand_id
1 'polypeptide(L)'
;MDFKSISVGGMINKRVNELEMDISRIINFLKCSEEELQEMYNAESLDTNLLLRWSKLLEYDFFRIYTQHLILFSPPACQSIKQNQSVKKSKVLPQFRKQIYTQEIIDFILELIETNAKTKLQIINEYNIPKTTLYKWIEKYKK
;
A
#
# COMPACT_ATOMS: atom_id res chain seq x y z
N MET A 1 1.96 -10.16 -3.16
CA MET A 1 1.06 -9.42 -2.23
C MET A 1 -0.06 -8.82 -3.05
N ASP A 2 -1.31 -9.06 -2.70
CA ASP A 2 -2.43 -8.44 -3.41
C ASP A 2 -2.69 -7.05 -2.84
N PHE A 3 -2.36 -6.01 -3.62
CA PHE A 3 -2.59 -4.62 -3.22
C PHE A 3 -4.04 -4.16 -3.43
N LYS A 4 -4.89 -5.00 -4.03
CA LYS A 4 -6.28 -4.67 -4.28
C LYS A 4 -7.15 -4.90 -3.05
N SER A 5 -6.84 -5.95 -2.31
CA SER A 5 -7.55 -6.35 -1.10
C SER A 5 -6.61 -6.21 0.10
N ILE A 6 -6.84 -5.21 0.93
CA ILE A 6 -6.04 -4.95 2.13
C ILE A 6 -6.76 -5.55 3.34
N SER A 7 -6.14 -6.54 3.98
CA SER A 7 -6.52 -7.04 5.30
C SER A 7 -5.43 -6.66 6.29
N VAL A 8 -5.62 -5.56 6.99
CA VAL A 8 -4.61 -5.01 7.91
C VAL A 8 -4.34 -5.94 9.07
N GLY A 9 -5.37 -6.52 9.66
CA GLY A 9 -5.21 -7.48 10.77
C GLY A 9 -4.37 -8.69 10.37
N GLY A 10 -4.65 -9.27 9.20
CA GLY A 10 -3.86 -10.37 8.67
C GLY A 10 -2.39 -10.02 8.41
N MET A 11 -2.10 -8.78 7.99
CA MET A 11 -0.72 -8.30 7.79
C MET A 11 0.00 -8.08 9.12
N ILE A 12 -0.69 -7.54 10.12
CA ILE A 12 -0.17 -7.38 11.47
C ILE A 12 0.19 -8.74 12.06
N ASN A 13 -0.72 -9.72 11.96
CA ASN A 13 -0.48 -11.07 12.46
C ASN A 13 0.74 -11.72 11.80
N LYS A 14 0.89 -11.59 10.47
CA LYS A 14 2.09 -12.06 9.77
C LYS A 14 3.36 -11.42 10.31
N ARG A 15 3.35 -10.10 10.52
CA ARG A 15 4.51 -9.37 11.02
C ARG A 15 4.86 -9.74 12.48
N VAL A 16 3.86 -9.96 13.32
CA VAL A 16 4.05 -10.48 14.70
C VAL A 16 4.74 -11.83 14.67
N ASN A 17 4.29 -12.74 13.80
CA ASN A 17 4.88 -14.06 13.66
C ASN A 17 6.31 -14.01 13.09
N GLU A 18 6.59 -13.11 12.12
CA GLU A 18 7.95 -12.90 11.59
C GLU A 18 8.93 -12.42 12.67
N LEU A 19 8.46 -11.61 13.62
CA LEU A 19 9.27 -11.07 14.71
C LEU A 19 9.31 -11.97 15.94
N GLU A 20 8.54 -13.09 15.92
CA GLU A 20 8.35 -13.99 17.06
C GLU A 20 8.03 -13.23 18.36
N MET A 21 7.19 -12.19 18.24
CA MET A 21 6.91 -11.26 19.32
C MET A 21 5.99 -11.91 20.36
N ASP A 22 6.38 -11.79 21.64
CA ASP A 22 5.58 -12.31 22.75
C ASP A 22 4.23 -11.59 22.87
N ILE A 23 3.16 -12.37 23.01
CA ILE A 23 1.78 -11.91 23.15
C ILE A 23 1.63 -11.00 24.37
N SER A 24 2.27 -11.35 25.49
CA SER A 24 2.23 -10.54 26.72
C SER A 24 2.79 -9.13 26.50
N ARG A 25 3.83 -8.98 25.66
CA ARG A 25 4.40 -7.68 25.29
C ARG A 25 3.42 -6.86 24.47
N ILE A 26 2.70 -7.51 23.55
CA ILE A 26 1.69 -6.85 22.69
C ILE A 26 0.53 -6.34 23.54
N ILE A 27 -0.04 -7.20 24.38
CA ILE A 27 -1.16 -6.89 25.26
C ILE A 27 -0.80 -5.71 26.20
N ASN A 28 0.39 -5.76 26.82
CA ASN A 28 0.85 -4.70 27.70
C ASN A 28 1.04 -3.36 26.97
N PHE A 29 1.54 -3.38 25.73
CA PHE A 29 1.75 -2.16 24.95
C PHE A 29 0.44 -1.58 24.44
N LEU A 30 -0.46 -2.42 23.92
CA LEU A 30 -1.76 -2.00 23.39
C LEU A 30 -2.80 -1.76 24.47
N LYS A 31 -2.60 -2.32 25.67
CA LYS A 31 -3.57 -2.32 26.78
C LYS A 31 -4.92 -2.92 26.37
N CYS A 32 -4.87 -4.08 25.74
CA CYS A 32 -6.03 -4.82 25.28
C CYS A 32 -6.09 -6.21 25.92
N SER A 33 -7.21 -6.89 25.80
CA SER A 33 -7.36 -8.30 26.16
C SER A 33 -6.85 -9.22 25.03
N GLU A 34 -6.75 -10.51 25.32
CA GLU A 34 -6.37 -11.51 24.32
C GLU A 34 -7.46 -11.70 23.27
N GLU A 35 -8.73 -11.60 23.67
CA GLU A 35 -9.87 -11.65 22.78
C GLU A 35 -9.86 -10.47 21.79
N GLU A 36 -9.66 -9.25 22.29
CA GLU A 36 -9.52 -8.05 21.44
C GLU A 36 -8.34 -8.14 20.49
N LEU A 37 -7.24 -8.77 20.91
CA LEU A 37 -6.09 -9.01 20.04
C LEU A 37 -6.45 -9.95 18.89
N GLN A 38 -7.21 -11.02 19.15
CA GLN A 38 -7.67 -11.93 18.09
C GLN A 38 -8.65 -11.25 17.13
N GLU A 39 -9.52 -10.39 17.64
CA GLU A 39 -10.41 -9.58 16.78
C GLU A 39 -9.60 -8.66 15.86
N MET A 40 -8.55 -8.02 16.38
CA MET A 40 -7.67 -7.17 15.57
C MET A 40 -6.98 -7.95 14.46
N TYR A 41 -6.54 -9.19 14.70
CA TYR A 41 -5.90 -10.02 13.67
C TYR A 41 -6.85 -10.44 12.54
N ASN A 42 -8.14 -10.56 12.85
CA ASN A 42 -9.17 -10.92 11.88
C ASN A 42 -9.81 -9.69 11.20
N ALA A 43 -9.53 -8.50 11.66
CA ALA A 43 -10.12 -7.27 11.14
C ALA A 43 -9.56 -6.92 9.76
N GLU A 44 -10.43 -6.53 8.84
CA GLU A 44 -10.04 -5.99 7.54
C GLU A 44 -9.42 -4.59 7.68
N SER A 45 -9.92 -3.79 8.61
CA SER A 45 -9.45 -2.43 8.89
C SER A 45 -9.39 -2.16 10.40
N LEU A 46 -8.53 -1.24 10.78
CA LEU A 46 -8.38 -0.80 12.17
C LEU A 46 -8.50 0.72 12.26
N ASP A 47 -8.86 1.20 13.46
CA ASP A 47 -8.76 2.62 13.78
C ASP A 47 -7.33 3.13 13.54
N THR A 48 -7.21 4.36 13.02
CA THR A 48 -5.91 4.94 12.65
C THR A 48 -4.96 5.12 13.82
N ASN A 49 -5.47 5.41 15.03
CA ASN A 49 -4.64 5.50 16.23
C ASN A 49 -4.10 4.11 16.63
N LEU A 50 -4.96 3.11 16.54
CA LEU A 50 -4.57 1.72 16.82
C LEU A 50 -3.54 1.24 15.79
N LEU A 51 -3.75 1.54 14.50
CA LEU A 51 -2.80 1.23 13.43
C LEU A 51 -1.46 1.92 13.65
N LEU A 52 -1.46 3.18 14.12
CA LEU A 52 -0.24 3.90 14.45
C LEU A 52 0.51 3.25 15.63
N ARG A 53 -0.20 2.75 16.63
CA ARG A 53 0.40 2.02 17.76
C ARG A 53 1.01 0.70 17.29
N TRP A 54 0.32 -0.05 16.43
CA TRP A 54 0.85 -1.25 15.80
C TRP A 54 2.10 -0.96 14.96
N SER A 55 2.08 0.12 14.16
CA SER A 55 3.24 0.51 13.35
C SER A 55 4.46 0.82 14.21
N LYS A 56 4.28 1.46 15.36
CA LYS A 56 5.36 1.72 16.32
C LYS A 56 5.88 0.46 17.00
N LEU A 57 4.98 -0.44 17.40
CA LEU A 57 5.34 -1.67 18.10
C LEU A 57 6.12 -2.63 17.19
N LEU A 58 5.70 -2.78 15.95
CA LEU A 58 6.27 -3.72 14.97
C LEU A 58 7.36 -3.10 14.08
N GLU A 59 7.69 -1.82 14.30
CA GLU A 59 8.64 -1.05 13.50
C GLU A 59 8.37 -1.20 11.98
N TYR A 60 7.07 -1.16 11.62
CA TYR A 60 6.61 -1.33 10.26
C TYR A 60 5.54 -0.30 9.90
N ASP A 61 5.73 0.42 8.80
CA ASP A 61 4.80 1.46 8.35
C ASP A 61 3.61 0.86 7.59
N PHE A 62 2.56 0.47 8.33
CA PHE A 62 1.32 -0.05 7.75
C PHE A 62 0.55 0.99 6.93
N PHE A 63 0.75 2.29 7.16
CA PHE A 63 0.10 3.35 6.37
C PHE A 63 0.62 3.37 4.93
N ARG A 64 1.84 2.93 4.70
CA ARG A 64 2.42 2.85 3.37
C ARG A 64 1.67 1.87 2.46
N ILE A 65 1.07 0.84 3.01
CA ILE A 65 0.22 -0.12 2.27
C ILE A 65 -0.98 0.61 1.65
N TYR A 66 -1.65 1.45 2.42
CA TYR A 66 -2.76 2.27 1.93
C TYR A 66 -2.30 3.31 0.91
N THR A 67 -1.14 3.93 1.12
CA THR A 67 -0.55 4.86 0.16
C THR A 67 -0.28 4.17 -1.18
N GLN A 68 0.23 2.95 -1.16
CA GLN A 68 0.47 2.16 -2.37
C GLN A 68 -0.82 1.73 -3.05
N HIS A 69 -1.83 1.32 -2.29
CA HIS A 69 -3.15 1.07 -2.84
C HIS A 69 -3.71 2.29 -3.57
N LEU A 70 -3.60 3.48 -2.97
CA LEU A 70 -4.03 4.72 -3.61
C LEU A 70 -3.25 5.04 -4.88
N ILE A 71 -1.96 4.74 -4.92
CA ILE A 71 -1.14 4.94 -6.13
C ILE A 71 -1.62 4.05 -7.27
N LEU A 72 -1.94 2.78 -6.99
CA LEU A 72 -2.32 1.80 -8.00
C LEU A 72 -3.81 1.89 -8.39
N PHE A 73 -4.68 2.13 -7.43
CA PHE A 73 -6.13 1.96 -7.59
C PHE A 73 -6.95 3.23 -7.34
N SER A 74 -6.31 4.40 -7.16
CA SER A 74 -7.07 5.66 -7.18
C SER A 74 -7.83 5.77 -8.49
N PRO A 75 -9.10 6.21 -8.46
CA PRO A 75 -9.81 6.47 -9.69
C PRO A 75 -8.98 7.43 -10.56
N PRO A 76 -8.80 7.14 -11.86
CA PRO A 76 -8.09 8.06 -12.73
C PRO A 76 -8.77 9.41 -12.63
N ALA A 77 -8.00 10.45 -12.32
CA ALA A 77 -8.50 11.81 -12.46
C ALA A 77 -9.12 11.90 -13.84
N CYS A 78 -10.43 12.14 -13.90
CA CYS A 78 -11.26 11.99 -15.08
C CYS A 78 -10.53 12.52 -16.31
N GLN A 79 -10.12 11.66 -17.22
CA GLN A 79 -9.30 12.05 -18.40
C GLN A 79 -10.07 12.98 -19.35
N SER A 80 -11.40 13.06 -19.19
CA SER A 80 -12.26 14.00 -19.92
C SER A 80 -12.12 15.46 -19.47
N ILE A 81 -11.39 15.76 -18.40
CA ILE A 81 -11.12 17.13 -17.95
C ILE A 81 -9.62 17.44 -18.11
N LYS A 82 -9.04 17.06 -19.24
CA LYS A 82 -7.67 17.48 -19.62
C LYS A 82 -7.59 18.91 -20.14
N GLN A 83 -8.65 19.71 -19.99
CA GLN A 83 -8.55 21.13 -20.28
C GLN A 83 -8.54 21.92 -18.97
N ASN A 84 -7.31 22.28 -18.52
CA ASN A 84 -7.02 23.43 -17.64
C ASN A 84 -7.57 23.44 -16.22
N GLN A 85 -7.90 22.31 -15.59
CA GLN A 85 -8.04 22.32 -14.14
C GLN A 85 -6.75 21.76 -13.51
N SER A 86 -5.83 22.67 -13.19
CA SER A 86 -4.79 22.40 -12.20
C SER A 86 -5.51 21.85 -10.95
N VAL A 87 -5.21 20.60 -10.57
CA VAL A 87 -5.67 20.05 -9.29
C VAL A 87 -5.40 21.10 -8.23
N LYS A 88 -6.47 21.66 -7.64
CA LYS A 88 -6.33 22.71 -6.63
C LYS A 88 -5.49 22.14 -5.49
N LYS A 89 -4.24 22.58 -5.43
CA LYS A 89 -3.35 22.19 -4.34
C LYS A 89 -3.89 22.78 -3.05
N SER A 90 -3.98 21.98 -2.00
CA SER A 90 -4.32 22.50 -0.69
C SER A 90 -3.28 23.54 -0.29
N LYS A 91 -3.74 24.70 0.20
CA LYS A 91 -2.86 25.75 0.77
C LYS A 91 -2.60 25.53 2.25
N VAL A 92 -3.39 24.71 2.91
CA VAL A 92 -3.41 24.50 4.36
C VAL A 92 -2.75 23.18 4.75
N LEU A 93 -2.95 22.14 3.94
CA LEU A 93 -2.42 20.80 4.21
C LEU A 93 -1.03 20.61 3.58
N PRO A 94 -0.14 19.84 4.22
CA PRO A 94 1.14 19.46 3.67
C PRO A 94 0.99 18.83 2.29
N GLN A 95 1.90 19.15 1.38
CA GLN A 95 1.92 18.58 0.05
C GLN A 95 2.97 17.49 -0.04
N PHE A 96 2.53 16.28 -0.33
CA PHE A 96 3.41 15.15 -0.50
C PHE A 96 3.75 14.96 -1.98
N ARG A 97 4.94 14.41 -2.26
CA ARG A 97 5.29 14.01 -3.63
C ARG A 97 4.33 12.93 -4.10
N LYS A 98 3.75 13.13 -5.27
CA LYS A 98 2.96 12.10 -5.94
C LYS A 98 3.90 10.99 -6.44
N GLN A 99 3.45 9.74 -6.32
CA GLN A 99 4.04 8.58 -6.97
C GLN A 99 5.49 8.25 -6.54
N ILE A 100 5.64 7.86 -5.29
CA ILE A 100 6.82 7.09 -4.87
C ILE A 100 6.46 5.61 -5.04
N TYR A 101 6.94 5.00 -6.11
CA TYR A 101 6.80 3.56 -6.31
C TYR A 101 7.84 2.84 -5.46
N THR A 102 7.40 1.90 -4.64
CA THR A 102 8.30 1.04 -3.88
C THR A 102 8.76 -0.15 -4.74
N GLN A 103 9.78 -0.87 -4.27
CA GLN A 103 10.28 -2.03 -4.99
C GLN A 103 9.19 -3.10 -5.16
N GLU A 104 8.36 -3.31 -4.14
CA GLU A 104 7.27 -4.29 -4.17
C GLU A 104 6.23 -3.96 -5.26
N ILE A 105 5.92 -2.67 -5.49
CA ILE A 105 5.05 -2.25 -6.60
C ILE A 105 5.71 -2.54 -7.94
N ILE A 106 7.00 -2.24 -8.06
CA ILE A 106 7.75 -2.49 -9.29
C ILE A 106 7.75 -3.98 -9.60
N ASP A 107 8.08 -4.81 -8.62
CA ASP A 107 8.13 -6.27 -8.76
C ASP A 107 6.74 -6.84 -9.11
N PHE A 108 5.68 -6.38 -8.46
CA PHE A 108 4.30 -6.75 -8.76
C PHE A 108 3.93 -6.43 -10.23
N ILE A 109 4.26 -5.23 -10.69
CA ILE A 109 3.96 -4.81 -12.07
C ILE A 109 4.76 -5.62 -13.09
N LEU A 110 6.03 -5.90 -12.80
CA LEU A 110 6.86 -6.72 -13.68
C LEU A 110 6.37 -8.16 -13.73
N GLU A 111 5.95 -8.73 -12.60
CA GLU A 111 5.34 -10.07 -12.53
C GLU A 111 4.08 -10.16 -13.41
N LEU A 112 3.21 -9.15 -13.39
CA LEU A 112 2.03 -9.10 -14.26
C LEU A 112 2.38 -9.12 -15.75
N ILE A 113 3.51 -8.54 -16.14
CA ILE A 113 3.99 -8.54 -17.52
C ILE A 113 4.62 -9.89 -17.86
N GLU A 114 5.46 -10.44 -17.00
CA GLU A 114 6.19 -11.70 -17.22
C GLU A 114 5.23 -12.88 -17.30
N THR A 115 4.21 -12.91 -16.46
CA THR A 115 3.16 -13.96 -16.48
C THR A 115 2.14 -13.76 -17.61
N ASN A 116 2.28 -12.71 -18.42
CA ASN A 116 1.30 -12.30 -19.44
C ASN A 116 -0.12 -12.11 -18.90
N ALA A 117 -0.26 -11.87 -17.59
CA ALA A 117 -1.55 -11.58 -16.97
C ALA A 117 -2.14 -10.25 -17.45
N LYS A 118 -1.27 -9.28 -17.78
CA LYS A 118 -1.67 -7.99 -18.34
C LYS A 118 -0.68 -7.49 -19.39
N THR A 119 -1.21 -6.82 -20.41
CA THR A 119 -0.38 -6.14 -21.41
C THR A 119 0.18 -4.82 -20.87
N LYS A 120 1.29 -4.35 -21.43
CA LYS A 120 1.89 -3.04 -21.08
C LYS A 120 0.90 -1.89 -21.17
N LEU A 121 0.03 -1.90 -22.19
CA LEU A 121 -1.00 -0.88 -22.38
C LEU A 121 -2.08 -0.94 -21.27
N GLN A 122 -2.51 -2.13 -20.89
CA GLN A 122 -3.46 -2.31 -19.78
C GLN A 122 -2.87 -1.79 -18.48
N ILE A 123 -1.60 -2.10 -18.20
CA ILE A 123 -0.91 -1.61 -17.01
C ILE A 123 -0.83 -0.07 -17.00
N ILE A 124 -0.45 0.56 -18.09
CA ILE A 124 -0.38 2.01 -18.20
C ILE A 124 -1.75 2.65 -17.91
N ASN A 125 -2.82 2.07 -18.47
CA ASN A 125 -4.16 2.63 -18.36
C ASN A 125 -4.81 2.34 -17.00
N GLU A 126 -4.61 1.14 -16.46
CA GLU A 126 -5.27 0.67 -15.24
C GLU A 126 -4.59 1.19 -13.97
N TYR A 127 -3.27 1.20 -13.95
CA TYR A 127 -2.48 1.65 -12.79
C TYR A 127 -1.96 3.09 -12.92
N ASN A 128 -2.33 3.80 -13.99
CA ASN A 128 -1.89 5.17 -14.26
C ASN A 128 -0.35 5.38 -14.21
N ILE A 129 0.41 4.35 -14.55
CA ILE A 129 1.87 4.42 -14.58
C ILE A 129 2.29 5.07 -15.90
N PRO A 130 3.11 6.15 -15.87
CA PRO A 130 3.61 6.76 -17.10
C PRO A 130 4.38 5.75 -17.97
N LYS A 131 4.13 5.76 -19.28
CA LYS A 131 4.81 4.86 -20.24
C LYS A 131 6.33 4.87 -20.07
N THR A 132 6.92 6.04 -19.93
CA THR A 132 8.38 6.21 -19.74
C THR A 132 8.87 5.54 -18.46
N THR A 133 8.11 5.58 -17.39
CA THR A 133 8.44 4.94 -16.09
C THR A 133 8.38 3.42 -16.23
N LEU A 134 7.32 2.89 -16.82
CA LEU A 134 7.16 1.44 -17.02
C LEU A 134 8.30 0.86 -17.87
N TYR A 135 8.64 1.53 -18.98
CA TYR A 135 9.70 1.07 -19.86
C TYR A 135 11.07 1.11 -19.18
N LYS A 136 11.36 2.14 -18.36
CA LYS A 136 12.58 2.20 -17.54
C LYS A 136 12.67 1.04 -16.55
N TRP A 137 11.55 0.63 -15.95
CA TRP A 137 11.54 -0.51 -15.05
C TRP A 137 11.83 -1.82 -15.79
N ILE A 138 11.17 -2.02 -16.94
CA ILE A 138 11.40 -3.20 -17.78
C ILE A 138 12.88 -3.27 -18.19
N GLU A 139 13.48 -2.17 -18.60
CA GLU A 139 14.89 -2.13 -19.00
C GLU A 139 15.83 -2.40 -17.83
N LYS A 140 15.58 -1.78 -16.66
CA LYS A 140 16.45 -1.86 -15.49
C LYS A 140 16.38 -3.21 -14.76
N TYR A 141 15.20 -3.84 -14.73
CA TYR A 141 14.96 -5.06 -13.97
C TYR A 141 14.71 -6.28 -14.86
N LYS A 142 14.84 -6.15 -16.17
CA LYS A 142 14.79 -7.29 -17.10
C LYS A 142 16.04 -8.17 -16.84
N LYS A 143 15.79 -9.34 -16.23
CA LYS A 143 16.78 -10.41 -16.15
C LYS A 143 16.90 -11.15 -17.47
#